data_f8b4050a10ec2ee99684e01d3298a00c
#
_entry.id   f8b4050a10ec2ee99684e01d3298a00c
#
_cell.length_a   1.000
_cell.length_b   1.000
_cell.length_c   1.000
_cell.angle_alpha   90.00
_cell.angle_beta   90.00
_cell.angle_gamma   90.00
#
_symmetry.space_group_name_H-M   'P 1'
#
loop_
_entity.id
_entity.type
_entity.pdbx_description
1 polymer ?
#
loop_
_entity_poly.entity_id
_entity_poly.type
_entity_poly.pdbx_seq_one_letter_code
_entity_poly.pdbx_strand_id
1 'polypeptide(L)'
;MASSITPRVVPAKPAGDETFDSAAYARRIIRDARTAALATTDSETGFPFLSSITTSTNRKGKVLFLTSLVASHSRNMRHDARVAVMFQIDESDEEWAAKRPMFQGRLTLSGKAHVTDDATDIEDFLKAHKKLTIAVKQDGFAIWKLDPMGVDMMAGPRLAPELSIEHLSSN
;
A
#
# COMPACT_ATOMS: atom_id res chain seq x y z
N MET A 1 15.86 -11.52 12.77
CA MET A 1 14.52 -12.08 12.51
C MET A 1 13.55 -10.93 12.54
N ALA A 2 12.96 -10.56 11.39
CA ALA A 2 11.92 -9.55 11.36
C ALA A 2 10.69 -10.12 12.07
N SER A 3 10.30 -9.53 13.19
CA SER A 3 9.07 -9.87 13.90
C SER A 3 7.90 -9.55 12.98
N SER A 4 7.09 -10.52 12.63
CA SER A 4 5.81 -10.29 11.93
C SER A 4 4.97 -9.33 12.76
N ILE A 5 4.63 -8.18 12.18
CA ILE A 5 3.80 -7.15 12.85
C ILE A 5 2.37 -7.67 13.04
N THR A 6 1.94 -8.59 12.21
CA THR A 6 0.62 -9.20 12.30
C THR A 6 0.78 -10.61 12.86
N PRO A 7 0.21 -10.91 14.04
CA PRO A 7 0.21 -12.28 14.53
C PRO A 7 -0.51 -13.17 13.52
N ARG A 8 0.22 -14.07 12.88
CA ARG A 8 -0.37 -15.03 11.96
C ARG A 8 -0.62 -16.34 12.66
N VAL A 9 -1.89 -16.66 12.88
CA VAL A 9 -2.31 -18.05 12.87
C VAL A 9 -2.54 -18.40 11.40
N VAL A 10 -1.52 -18.96 10.74
CA VAL A 10 -1.67 -19.44 9.36
C VAL A 10 -2.25 -20.84 9.45
N PRO A 11 -3.49 -21.08 8.98
CA PRO A 11 -3.98 -22.44 8.77
C PRO A 11 -3.01 -23.14 7.82
N ALA A 12 -2.81 -24.45 7.98
CA ALA A 12 -2.01 -25.25 7.06
C ALA A 12 -2.44 -24.93 5.62
N LYS A 13 -1.55 -24.36 4.83
CA LYS A 13 -1.85 -23.97 3.45
C LYS A 13 -2.12 -25.22 2.64
N PRO A 14 -3.22 -25.26 1.86
CA PRO A 14 -3.25 -26.13 0.68
C PRO A 14 -2.05 -25.75 -0.19
N ALA A 15 -1.45 -26.72 -0.87
CA ALA A 15 -0.35 -26.47 -1.79
C ALA A 15 -0.72 -25.34 -2.76
N GLY A 16 0.09 -24.28 -2.80
CA GLY A 16 -0.13 -23.14 -3.70
C GLY A 16 0.08 -23.58 -5.15
N ASP A 17 -0.43 -22.77 -6.08
CA ASP A 17 -0.05 -22.89 -7.48
C ASP A 17 1.42 -22.48 -7.60
N GLU A 18 2.31 -23.47 -7.77
CA GLU A 18 3.76 -23.26 -7.89
C GLU A 18 4.15 -22.40 -9.10
N THR A 19 3.22 -22.25 -10.07
CA THR A 19 3.42 -21.42 -11.25
C THR A 19 3.05 -19.97 -11.03
N PHE A 20 2.40 -19.63 -9.92
CA PHE A 20 1.95 -18.28 -9.62
C PHE A 20 3.06 -17.43 -8.97
N ASP A 21 3.59 -16.45 -9.73
CA ASP A 21 4.55 -15.47 -9.20
C ASP A 21 3.84 -14.43 -8.31
N SER A 22 3.76 -14.74 -7.03
CA SER A 22 3.14 -13.87 -6.03
C SER A 22 3.87 -12.53 -5.87
N ALA A 23 5.19 -12.50 -6.07
CA ALA A 23 5.97 -11.28 -5.97
C ALA A 23 5.68 -10.34 -7.15
N ALA A 24 5.67 -10.86 -8.37
CA ALA A 24 5.30 -10.05 -9.54
C ALA A 24 3.86 -9.54 -9.45
N TYR A 25 2.93 -10.37 -8.95
CA TYR A 25 1.54 -9.99 -8.76
C TYR A 25 1.40 -8.89 -7.69
N ALA A 26 2.07 -9.00 -6.56
CA ALA A 26 2.09 -7.99 -5.52
C ALA A 26 2.65 -6.65 -6.03
N ARG A 27 3.76 -6.68 -6.76
CA ARG A 27 4.34 -5.48 -7.39
C ARG A 27 3.38 -4.85 -8.41
N ARG A 28 2.63 -5.67 -9.17
CA ARG A 28 1.59 -5.19 -10.08
C ARG A 28 0.48 -4.46 -9.32
N ILE A 29 -0.05 -5.05 -8.23
CA ILE A 29 -1.10 -4.41 -7.41
C ILE A 29 -0.65 -3.04 -6.94
N ILE A 30 0.56 -2.92 -6.37
CA ILE A 30 1.07 -1.64 -5.86
C ILE A 30 1.25 -0.61 -6.99
N ARG A 31 1.80 -1.04 -8.13
CA ARG A 31 2.09 -0.15 -9.26
C ARG A 31 0.82 0.37 -9.94
N ASP A 32 -0.18 -0.49 -10.09
CA ASP A 32 -1.36 -0.19 -10.90
C ASP A 32 -2.45 0.52 -10.08
N ALA A 33 -2.45 0.37 -8.75
CA ALA A 33 -3.38 1.06 -7.87
C ALA A 33 -3.11 2.58 -7.85
N ARG A 34 -4.13 3.39 -8.15
CA ARG A 34 -4.08 4.86 -8.11
C ARG A 34 -4.57 5.44 -6.80
N THR A 35 -5.35 4.65 -6.08
CA THR A 35 -5.87 4.97 -4.75
C THR A 35 -5.67 3.77 -3.84
N ALA A 36 -5.60 4.03 -2.55
CA ALA A 36 -5.49 2.99 -1.54
C ALA A 36 -6.25 3.41 -0.28
N ALA A 37 -6.61 2.43 0.55
CA ALA A 37 -7.13 2.68 1.89
C ALA A 37 -5.96 2.80 2.88
N LEU A 38 -5.89 3.92 3.60
CA LEU A 38 -4.89 4.20 4.62
C LEU A 38 -5.53 4.06 6.01
N ALA A 39 -5.02 3.17 6.82
CA ALA A 39 -5.36 3.03 8.23
C ALA A 39 -4.30 3.72 9.09
N THR A 40 -4.76 4.56 10.00
CA THR A 40 -3.95 5.27 11.01
C THR A 40 -4.60 5.09 12.39
N THR A 41 -3.90 5.43 13.45
CA THR A 41 -4.47 5.53 14.80
C THR A 41 -4.84 6.98 15.06
N ASP A 42 -6.11 7.23 15.40
CA ASP A 42 -6.54 8.58 15.74
C ASP A 42 -5.76 9.11 16.94
N SER A 43 -5.16 10.29 16.78
CA SER A 43 -4.22 10.85 17.74
C SER A 43 -4.87 11.34 19.06
N GLU A 44 -6.18 11.50 19.07
CA GLU A 44 -6.93 11.99 20.25
C GLU A 44 -7.59 10.84 21.00
N THR A 45 -8.14 9.87 20.27
CA THR A 45 -8.97 8.81 20.84
C THR A 45 -8.30 7.44 20.87
N GLY A 46 -7.24 7.25 20.07
CA GLY A 46 -6.58 5.94 19.88
C GLY A 46 -7.38 4.96 19.02
N PHE A 47 -8.55 5.34 18.50
CA PHE A 47 -9.32 4.46 17.62
C PHE A 47 -8.68 4.32 16.23
N PRO A 48 -8.85 3.17 15.56
CA PRO A 48 -8.48 3.03 14.15
C PRO A 48 -9.25 4.03 13.29
N PHE A 49 -8.53 4.73 12.40
CA PHE A 49 -9.09 5.70 11.47
C PHE A 49 -8.72 5.30 10.04
N LEU A 50 -9.73 5.18 9.18
CA LEU A 50 -9.55 4.79 7.78
C LEU A 50 -9.85 5.97 6.85
N SER A 51 -9.01 6.13 5.83
CA SER A 51 -9.18 7.16 4.81
C SER A 51 -8.73 6.65 3.43
N SER A 52 -9.16 7.35 2.37
CA SER A 52 -8.66 7.11 1.02
C SER A 52 -7.51 8.05 0.71
N ILE A 53 -6.48 7.55 0.05
CA ILE A 53 -5.31 8.31 -0.39
C ILE A 53 -5.03 8.08 -1.87
N THR A 54 -4.43 9.09 -2.51
CA THR A 54 -3.85 8.97 -3.86
C THR A 54 -2.43 8.43 -3.73
N THR A 55 -2.11 7.37 -4.46
CA THR A 55 -0.85 6.63 -4.31
C THR A 55 -0.15 6.40 -5.64
N SER A 56 1.16 6.25 -5.58
CA SER A 56 2.02 5.77 -6.68
C SER A 56 3.25 5.07 -6.11
N THR A 57 4.15 4.66 -7.00
CA THR A 57 5.47 4.17 -6.61
C THR A 57 6.56 5.05 -7.21
N ASN A 58 7.69 5.17 -6.53
CA ASN A 58 8.89 5.72 -7.13
C ASN A 58 9.60 4.66 -8.01
N ARG A 59 10.65 5.07 -8.73
CA ARG A 59 11.46 4.19 -9.61
C ARG A 59 12.13 3.01 -8.89
N LYS A 60 12.18 3.04 -7.55
CA LYS A 60 12.68 1.94 -6.70
C LYS A 60 11.55 1.07 -6.14
N GLY A 61 10.31 1.23 -6.63
CA GLY A 61 9.16 0.48 -6.16
C GLY A 61 8.64 0.87 -4.77
N LYS A 62 9.15 1.95 -4.16
CA LYS A 62 8.67 2.43 -2.85
C LYS A 62 7.34 3.14 -3.00
N VAL A 63 6.41 2.87 -2.09
CA VAL A 63 5.08 3.48 -2.08
C VAL A 63 5.17 4.94 -1.64
N LEU A 64 4.58 5.81 -2.47
CA LEU A 64 4.39 7.22 -2.22
C LEU A 64 2.89 7.54 -2.18
N PHE A 65 2.49 8.50 -1.34
CA PHE A 65 1.12 8.97 -1.32
C PHE A 65 1.03 10.45 -0.89
N LEU A 66 0.00 11.14 -1.39
CA LEU A 66 -0.24 12.55 -1.11
C LEU A 66 -1.31 12.72 -0.05
N THR A 67 -1.08 13.64 0.90
CA THR A 67 -2.09 14.05 1.85
C THR A 67 -2.07 15.57 2.06
N SER A 68 -3.23 16.14 2.42
CA SER A 68 -3.28 17.47 2.98
C SER A 68 -2.77 17.45 4.43
N LEU A 69 -1.92 18.41 4.78
CA LEU A 69 -1.32 18.51 6.13
C LEU A 69 -2.34 18.81 7.24
N VAL A 70 -3.52 19.34 6.89
CA VAL A 70 -4.60 19.62 7.83
C VAL A 70 -5.56 18.45 8.02
N ALA A 71 -5.44 17.39 7.20
CA ALA A 71 -6.28 16.22 7.28
C ALA A 71 -6.00 15.40 8.55
N SER A 72 -7.03 14.73 9.09
CA SER A 72 -6.91 13.91 10.31
C SER A 72 -5.84 12.83 10.18
N HIS A 73 -5.79 12.12 9.04
CA HIS A 73 -4.76 11.10 8.82
C HIS A 73 -3.34 11.66 8.85
N SER A 74 -3.11 12.90 8.38
CA SER A 74 -1.80 13.54 8.45
C SER A 74 -1.41 13.92 9.87
N ARG A 75 -2.36 14.38 10.68
CA ARG A 75 -2.17 14.63 12.11
C ARG A 75 -1.85 13.31 12.83
N ASN A 76 -2.61 12.27 12.55
CA ASN A 76 -2.41 10.94 13.11
C ASN A 76 -1.00 10.40 12.82
N MET A 77 -0.55 10.46 11.56
CA MET A 77 0.77 9.97 11.15
C MET A 77 1.92 10.78 11.75
N ARG A 78 1.74 12.07 12.02
CA ARG A 78 2.75 12.87 12.76
C ARG A 78 2.84 12.46 14.22
N HIS A 79 1.74 12.00 14.81
CA HIS A 79 1.71 11.52 16.20
C HIS A 79 2.22 10.07 16.30
N ASP A 80 1.75 9.20 15.41
CA ASP A 80 2.18 7.80 15.31
C ASP A 80 2.37 7.42 13.84
N ALA A 81 3.62 7.21 13.46
CA ALA A 81 3.97 6.90 12.07
C ALA A 81 3.53 5.51 11.59
N ARG A 82 3.06 4.64 12.49
CA ARG A 82 2.59 3.29 12.15
C ARG A 82 1.30 3.36 11.36
N VAL A 83 1.29 2.72 10.20
CA VAL A 83 0.17 2.72 9.28
C VAL A 83 -0.02 1.34 8.65
N ALA A 84 -1.22 1.11 8.11
CA ALA A 84 -1.44 0.06 7.13
C ALA A 84 -2.05 0.67 5.87
N VAL A 85 -1.56 0.25 4.71
CA VAL A 85 -2.06 0.69 3.40
C VAL A 85 -2.54 -0.52 2.65
N MET A 86 -3.84 -0.54 2.30
CA MET A 86 -4.45 -1.61 1.52
C MET A 86 -4.68 -1.13 0.09
N PHE A 87 -4.09 -1.84 -0.84
CA PHE A 87 -4.25 -1.69 -2.28
C PHE A 87 -5.23 -2.74 -2.80
N GLN A 88 -6.05 -2.34 -3.74
CA GLN A 88 -6.94 -3.24 -4.46
C GLN A 88 -6.92 -2.86 -5.93
N ILE A 89 -6.91 -3.87 -6.80
CA ILE A 89 -7.05 -3.67 -8.25
C ILE A 89 -8.38 -4.24 -8.70
N ASP A 90 -8.94 -3.60 -9.73
CA ASP A 90 -10.13 -4.11 -10.39
C ASP A 90 -9.71 -5.22 -11.36
N GLU A 91 -10.20 -6.42 -11.14
CA GLU A 91 -10.03 -7.59 -11.99
C GLU A 91 -11.39 -8.10 -12.46
N SER A 92 -12.38 -7.20 -12.61
CA SER A 92 -13.75 -7.56 -12.99
C SER A 92 -13.85 -8.24 -14.38
N ASP A 93 -12.86 -8.03 -15.24
CA ASP A 93 -12.76 -8.72 -16.54
C ASP A 93 -12.42 -10.22 -16.41
N GLU A 94 -11.88 -10.63 -15.26
CA GLU A 94 -11.62 -12.03 -14.99
C GLU A 94 -12.92 -12.73 -14.50
N GLU A 95 -13.32 -13.80 -15.16
CA GLU A 95 -14.60 -14.49 -14.88
C GLU A 95 -14.76 -14.89 -13.40
N TRP A 96 -13.66 -15.31 -12.75
CA TRP A 96 -13.68 -15.70 -11.35
C TRP A 96 -13.86 -14.49 -10.40
N ALA A 97 -13.31 -13.33 -10.76
CA ALA A 97 -13.39 -12.11 -9.96
C ALA A 97 -14.75 -11.44 -10.09
N ALA A 98 -15.35 -11.45 -11.29
CA ALA A 98 -16.70 -10.95 -11.53
C ALA A 98 -17.75 -11.71 -10.71
N LYS A 99 -17.60 -13.04 -10.58
CA LYS A 99 -18.50 -13.89 -9.81
C LYS A 99 -18.28 -13.83 -8.30
N ARG A 100 -17.08 -13.43 -7.85
CA ARG A 100 -16.67 -13.44 -6.45
C ARG A 100 -15.79 -12.22 -6.12
N PRO A 101 -16.37 -11.02 -5.97
CA PRO A 101 -15.62 -9.78 -5.73
C PRO A 101 -14.68 -9.84 -4.52
N MET A 102 -14.99 -10.67 -3.51
CA MET A 102 -14.14 -10.85 -2.33
C MET A 102 -12.78 -11.50 -2.65
N PHE A 103 -12.62 -12.11 -3.82
CA PHE A 103 -11.38 -12.74 -4.26
C PHE A 103 -10.53 -11.84 -5.18
N GLN A 104 -10.97 -10.61 -5.47
CA GLN A 104 -10.13 -9.67 -6.21
C GLN A 104 -8.81 -9.44 -5.50
N GLY A 105 -7.76 -9.22 -6.29
CA GLY A 105 -6.41 -9.01 -5.78
C GLY A 105 -6.34 -7.82 -4.85
N ARG A 106 -5.88 -8.06 -3.63
CA ARG A 106 -5.60 -6.99 -2.66
C ARG A 106 -4.32 -7.29 -1.89
N LEU A 107 -3.64 -6.22 -1.54
CA LEU A 107 -2.38 -6.27 -0.81
C LEU A 107 -2.43 -5.25 0.32
N THR A 108 -2.09 -5.67 1.52
CA THR A 108 -1.92 -4.77 2.65
C THR A 108 -0.44 -4.70 3.03
N LEU A 109 0.09 -3.49 3.08
CA LEU A 109 1.42 -3.20 3.62
C LEU A 109 1.25 -2.53 4.98
N SER A 110 1.86 -3.09 6.01
CA SER A 110 1.98 -2.47 7.32
C SER A 110 3.40 -1.92 7.49
N GLY A 111 3.54 -0.72 8.04
CA GLY A 111 4.86 -0.11 8.18
C GLY A 111 4.82 1.26 8.84
N LYS A 112 5.82 2.07 8.56
CA LYS A 112 5.90 3.46 9.02
C LYS A 112 5.87 4.40 7.83
N ALA A 113 5.12 5.50 7.96
CA ALA A 113 5.05 6.57 6.97
C ALA A 113 5.84 7.78 7.47
N HIS A 114 6.56 8.42 6.56
CA HIS A 114 7.26 9.68 6.82
C HIS A 114 7.14 10.61 5.62
N VAL A 115 7.16 11.91 5.86
CA VAL A 115 7.22 12.90 4.77
C VAL A 115 8.54 12.76 4.04
N THR A 116 8.49 12.77 2.70
CA THR A 116 9.70 12.80 1.87
C THR A 116 9.89 14.18 1.25
N ASP A 117 11.13 14.67 1.29
CA ASP A 117 11.62 15.85 0.60
C ASP A 117 12.59 15.49 -0.55
N ASP A 118 12.76 14.19 -0.82
CA ASP A 118 13.58 13.70 -1.92
C ASP A 118 12.98 14.15 -3.26
N ALA A 119 13.72 14.97 -3.99
CA ALA A 119 13.31 15.51 -5.28
C ALA A 119 12.94 14.41 -6.29
N THR A 120 13.59 13.23 -6.20
CA THR A 120 13.31 12.08 -7.07
C THR A 120 11.97 11.46 -6.75
N ASP A 121 11.63 11.31 -5.47
CA ASP A 121 10.33 10.80 -5.03
C ASP A 121 9.20 11.74 -5.49
N ILE A 122 9.42 13.06 -5.32
CA ILE A 122 8.46 14.09 -5.76
C ILE A 122 8.26 14.03 -7.29
N GLU A 123 9.35 13.95 -8.04
CA GLU A 123 9.29 13.83 -9.50
C GLU A 123 8.53 12.58 -9.95
N ASP A 124 8.83 11.42 -9.36
CA ASP A 124 8.18 10.16 -9.70
C ASP A 124 6.69 10.18 -9.37
N PHE A 125 6.30 10.77 -8.22
CA PHE A 125 4.89 10.96 -7.86
C PHE A 125 4.17 11.84 -8.88
N LEU A 126 4.75 12.97 -9.27
CA LEU A 126 4.18 13.92 -10.24
C LEU A 126 4.09 13.36 -11.65
N LYS A 127 5.01 12.47 -12.05
CA LYS A 127 4.91 11.74 -13.34
C LYS A 127 3.65 10.87 -13.38
N ALA A 128 3.33 10.21 -12.27
CA ALA A 128 2.13 9.38 -12.16
C ALA A 128 0.85 10.23 -12.05
N HIS A 129 0.93 11.43 -11.45
CA HIS A 129 -0.21 12.27 -11.10
C HIS A 129 -0.03 13.73 -11.58
N LYS A 130 0.12 13.95 -12.88
CA LYS A 130 0.37 15.28 -13.49
C LYS A 130 -0.63 16.35 -13.06
N LYS A 131 -1.90 15.97 -12.84
CA LYS A 131 -2.97 16.91 -12.42
C LYS A 131 -2.79 17.40 -10.99
N LEU A 132 -1.97 16.76 -10.16
CA LEU A 132 -1.71 17.13 -8.77
C LEU A 132 -0.51 18.08 -8.62
N THR A 133 0.14 18.49 -9.71
CA THR A 133 1.33 19.34 -9.68
C THR A 133 1.10 20.65 -8.90
N ILE A 134 -0.09 21.25 -9.04
CA ILE A 134 -0.44 22.48 -8.33
C ILE A 134 -0.55 22.19 -6.82
N ALA A 135 -1.27 21.14 -6.44
CA ALA A 135 -1.45 20.78 -5.03
C ALA A 135 -0.12 20.46 -4.33
N VAL A 136 0.76 19.72 -5.00
CA VAL A 136 2.10 19.36 -4.44
C VAL A 136 2.98 20.59 -4.26
N LYS A 137 2.82 21.63 -5.09
CA LYS A 137 3.59 22.88 -5.00
C LYS A 137 3.00 23.92 -4.03
N GLN A 138 1.78 23.68 -3.54
CA GLN A 138 1.14 24.55 -2.57
C GLN A 138 1.52 24.14 -1.15
N ASP A 139 1.72 25.14 -0.29
CA ASP A 139 1.79 24.93 1.15
C ASP A 139 0.50 24.26 1.62
N GLY A 140 0.63 23.23 2.46
CA GLY A 140 -0.52 22.48 2.99
C GLY A 140 -0.69 21.07 2.47
N PHE A 141 0.18 20.61 1.56
CA PHE A 141 0.24 19.22 1.12
C PHE A 141 1.62 18.61 1.33
N ALA A 142 1.68 17.31 1.55
CA ALA A 142 2.94 16.58 1.65
C ALA A 142 2.85 15.23 0.93
N ILE A 143 3.97 14.84 0.33
CA ILE A 143 4.18 13.47 -0.14
C ILE A 143 4.80 12.66 1.00
N TRP A 144 4.20 11.53 1.28
CA TRP A 144 4.66 10.58 2.27
C TRP A 144 5.25 9.37 1.57
N LYS A 145 6.25 8.78 2.19
CA LYS A 145 6.86 7.52 1.78
C LYS A 145 6.60 6.47 2.84
N LEU A 146 6.22 5.27 2.40
CA LEU A 146 6.01 4.12 3.27
C LEU A 146 7.28 3.28 3.34
N ASP A 147 7.74 3.00 4.55
CA ASP A 147 8.72 1.97 4.85
C ASP A 147 7.98 0.72 5.30
N PRO A 148 7.76 -0.25 4.42
CA PRO A 148 6.97 -1.43 4.75
C PRO A 148 7.76 -2.38 5.66
N MET A 149 7.06 -2.96 6.65
CA MET A 149 7.61 -3.92 7.62
C MET A 149 6.86 -5.25 7.59
N GLY A 150 5.66 -5.27 7.04
CA GLY A 150 4.83 -6.46 6.89
C GLY A 150 3.98 -6.40 5.63
N VAL A 151 3.68 -7.56 5.06
CA VAL A 151 2.85 -7.71 3.88
C VAL A 151 1.84 -8.83 4.09
N ASP A 152 0.61 -8.60 3.65
CA ASP A 152 -0.45 -9.59 3.53
C ASP A 152 -1.13 -9.46 2.17
N MET A 153 -1.35 -10.58 1.47
CA MET A 153 -1.90 -10.57 0.13
C MET A 153 -3.00 -11.61 -0.04
N MET A 154 -4.06 -11.19 -0.72
CA MET A 154 -5.08 -12.07 -1.29
C MET A 154 -4.95 -12.02 -2.82
N ALA A 155 -4.75 -13.17 -3.44
CA ALA A 155 -4.55 -13.31 -4.88
C ALA A 155 -5.68 -14.10 -5.55
N GLY A 156 -6.90 -13.93 -5.09
CA GLY A 156 -8.07 -14.66 -5.58
C GLY A 156 -8.06 -16.14 -5.16
N PRO A 157 -8.50 -17.05 -6.04
CA PRO A 157 -8.44 -18.49 -5.79
C PRO A 157 -6.99 -19.03 -5.82
N ARG A 158 -6.05 -18.21 -6.28
CA ARG A 158 -4.62 -18.55 -6.31
C ARG A 158 -4.07 -18.52 -4.91
N LEU A 159 -3.52 -19.61 -4.48
CA LEU A 159 -2.88 -19.70 -3.17
C LEU A 159 -1.48 -19.09 -3.31
N ALA A 160 -1.32 -17.87 -2.81
CA ALA A 160 -0.03 -17.22 -2.83
C ALA A 160 0.94 -17.95 -1.88
N PRO A 161 2.16 -18.29 -2.34
CA PRO A 161 3.21 -18.69 -1.44
C PRO A 161 3.53 -17.57 -0.46
N GLU A 162 4.29 -17.86 0.58
CA GLU A 162 4.64 -16.89 1.60
C GLU A 162 5.37 -15.69 0.96
N LEU A 163 4.78 -14.48 1.11
CA LEU A 163 5.33 -13.25 0.57
C LEU A 163 6.04 -12.49 1.70
N SER A 164 7.27 -12.05 1.44
CA SER A 164 8.02 -11.17 2.35
C SER A 164 8.23 -9.78 1.72
N ILE A 165 8.62 -8.81 2.56
CA ILE A 165 8.91 -7.45 2.09
C ILE A 165 10.07 -7.42 1.09
N GLU A 166 11.06 -8.30 1.25
CA GLU A 166 12.21 -8.40 0.35
C GLU A 166 11.78 -8.73 -1.08
N HIS A 167 10.73 -9.54 -1.25
CA HIS A 167 10.17 -9.89 -2.56
C HIS A 167 9.51 -8.69 -3.28
N LEU A 168 9.20 -7.61 -2.55
CA LEU A 168 8.58 -6.39 -3.13
C LEU A 168 9.63 -5.39 -3.62
N SER A 169 10.88 -5.53 -3.20
CA SER A 169 11.97 -4.68 -3.68
C SER A 169 12.28 -5.04 -5.12
N SER A 170 12.24 -4.04 -6.02
CA SER A 170 12.70 -4.22 -7.39
C SER A 170 14.20 -4.48 -7.38
N ASN A 171 14.63 -5.54 -8.05
CA ASN A 171 16.02 -5.67 -8.46
C ASN A 171 16.35 -4.62 -9.50
#